data_7739b582d0650a6f052a6d1b4e602d06
#
_entry.id   7739b582d0650a6f052a6d1b4e602d06
#
_cell.length_a   1.000
_cell.length_b   1.000
_cell.length_c   1.000
_cell.angle_alpha   90.00
_cell.angle_beta   90.00
_cell.angle_gamma   90.00
#
_symmetry.space_group_name_H-M   'P 1'
#
loop_
_entity.id
_entity.type
_entity.pdbx_description
1 polymer ?
#
loop_
_entity_poly.entity_id
_entity_poly.type
_entity_poly.pdbx_seq_one_letter_code
_entity_poly.pdbx_strand_id
1 'polypeptide(L)'
;MAIKRRGGIRMVRNILNELTASGVRHLIISALFFVIYALCGTAIMLAVLFLIDRHIQGESISFISAAWLLGGLLVLKTISNAIADMSKHFAGFDLVERIREKIILKLKMFSLGFYTNERLGEISTVIHKDVDNMEMVVGHLWTRMSADFIVALILGIGLFCVDWLMGLAMIAVLPIALFSLYRGIRSGMKAQEESQDHLADMVSLFVEYVKGIPVLKVFGGKGMFRDRLDHSVSEFGESSKKTSRLAAVSVGRYTFLIELAFALMATIGLWWTWHGELSVFAYLMFIIISKEFYKPFVNMESHWLNYIKVKDSYGRISRLLDAPFIANPGQPKTVERFDLSFEGVGFYYEEEGFEMKDLTFSVPEQTVTALVGSSGSGKTTLTNLLLRFWEPQA
;
A
#
# COMPACT_ATOMS: atom_id res chain seq x y z
N MET A 1 -21.39 1.48 -4.51
CA MET A 1 -20.62 1.83 -3.32
C MET A 1 -20.35 0.63 -2.39
N ALA A 2 -21.26 -0.30 -2.17
CA ALA A 2 -21.09 -1.50 -1.33
C ALA A 2 -20.05 -2.51 -1.88
N ILE A 3 -19.90 -2.64 -3.19
CA ILE A 3 -18.98 -3.58 -3.84
C ILE A 3 -17.51 -3.15 -3.66
N LYS A 4 -17.20 -1.84 -3.72
CA LYS A 4 -15.82 -1.32 -3.49
C LYS A 4 -15.38 -1.43 -2.00
N ARG A 5 -16.32 -1.35 -1.04
CA ARG A 5 -16.02 -1.57 0.39
C ARG A 5 -15.72 -3.04 0.72
N ARG A 6 -16.41 -3.98 0.07
CA ARG A 6 -16.13 -5.43 0.25
C ARG A 6 -14.74 -5.83 -0.24
N GLY A 7 -14.19 -5.16 -1.27
CA GLY A 7 -12.85 -5.42 -1.80
C GLY A 7 -11.72 -5.11 -0.81
N GLY A 8 -11.78 -3.98 -0.10
CA GLY A 8 -10.75 -3.57 0.86
C GLY A 8 -10.65 -4.51 2.08
N ILE A 9 -11.80 -4.84 2.69
CA ILE A 9 -11.85 -5.78 3.83
C ILE A 9 -11.38 -7.17 3.41
N ARG A 10 -11.75 -7.62 2.21
CA ARG A 10 -11.31 -8.91 1.66
C ARG A 10 -9.80 -8.94 1.43
N MET A 11 -9.24 -7.85 0.90
CA MET A 11 -7.78 -7.68 0.71
C MET A 11 -7.05 -7.78 2.06
N VAL A 12 -7.47 -6.98 3.06
CA VAL A 12 -6.86 -6.99 4.41
C VAL A 12 -6.91 -8.40 5.00
N ARG A 13 -8.05 -9.08 4.93
CA ARG A 13 -8.19 -10.45 5.41
C ARG A 13 -7.28 -11.42 4.65
N ASN A 14 -7.16 -11.29 3.34
CA ASN A 14 -6.30 -12.15 2.55
C ASN A 14 -4.82 -11.95 2.93
N ILE A 15 -4.37 -10.70 3.10
CA ILE A 15 -3.00 -10.42 3.53
C ILE A 15 -2.74 -10.98 4.95
N LEU A 16 -3.69 -10.84 5.87
CA LEU A 16 -3.56 -11.43 7.22
C LEU A 16 -3.49 -12.96 7.18
N ASN A 17 -4.21 -13.60 6.28
CA ASN A 17 -4.18 -15.06 6.10
C ASN A 17 -2.84 -15.56 5.50
N GLU A 18 -2.03 -14.68 4.91
CA GLU A 18 -0.68 -15.03 4.45
C GLU A 18 0.33 -15.09 5.59
N LEU A 19 0.07 -14.40 6.72
CA LEU A 19 0.96 -14.44 7.87
C LEU A 19 0.95 -15.82 8.54
N THR A 20 2.12 -16.26 9.00
CA THR A 20 2.23 -17.42 9.86
C THR A 20 1.69 -17.12 11.26
N ALA A 21 1.48 -18.14 12.08
CA ALA A 21 1.16 -17.96 13.50
C ALA A 21 2.23 -17.12 14.24
N SER A 22 3.51 -17.26 13.84
CA SER A 22 4.62 -16.44 14.34
C SER A 22 4.48 -14.98 13.91
N GLY A 23 4.21 -14.72 12.63
CA GLY A 23 3.98 -13.38 12.08
C GLY A 23 2.84 -12.66 12.78
N VAL A 24 1.69 -13.32 12.96
CA VAL A 24 0.54 -12.78 13.71
C VAL A 24 0.92 -12.46 15.17
N ARG A 25 1.65 -13.35 15.84
CA ARG A 25 2.13 -13.11 17.21
C ARG A 25 3.03 -11.87 17.27
N HIS A 26 3.98 -11.73 16.36
CA HIS A 26 4.86 -10.57 16.31
C HIS A 26 4.08 -9.28 16.01
N LEU A 27 3.06 -9.33 15.16
CA LEU A 27 2.17 -8.21 14.87
C LEU A 27 1.43 -7.73 16.13
N ILE A 28 0.88 -8.65 16.91
CA ILE A 28 0.18 -8.35 18.18
C ILE A 28 1.17 -7.79 19.21
N ILE A 29 2.35 -8.40 19.37
CA ILE A 29 3.40 -7.92 20.27
C ILE A 29 3.79 -6.50 19.90
N SER A 30 4.04 -6.23 18.61
CA SER A 30 4.41 -4.90 18.13
C SER A 30 3.32 -3.86 18.45
N ALA A 31 2.06 -4.15 18.16
CA ALA A 31 0.95 -3.24 18.46
C ALA A 31 0.83 -2.96 19.96
N LEU A 32 0.92 -4.00 20.79
CA LEU A 32 0.85 -3.87 22.26
C LEU A 32 2.00 -3.00 22.80
N PHE A 33 3.22 -3.26 22.38
CA PHE A 33 4.38 -2.51 22.86
C PHE A 33 4.43 -1.07 22.31
N PHE A 34 3.86 -0.79 21.13
CA PHE A 34 3.64 0.59 20.68
C PHE A 34 2.61 1.33 21.54
N VAL A 35 1.55 0.65 22.00
CA VAL A 35 0.59 1.23 22.96
C VAL A 35 1.30 1.56 24.29
N ILE A 36 2.08 0.64 24.85
CA ILE A 36 2.86 0.87 26.07
C ILE A 36 3.85 2.03 25.87
N TYR A 37 4.56 2.06 24.76
CA TYR A 37 5.47 3.16 24.40
C TYR A 37 4.77 4.52 24.43
N ALA A 38 3.61 4.65 23.79
CA ALA A 38 2.86 5.89 23.73
C ALA A 38 2.29 6.29 25.09
N LEU A 39 1.74 5.33 25.85
CA LEU A 39 1.25 5.57 27.21
C LEU A 39 2.37 5.97 28.16
N CYS A 40 3.56 5.38 28.08
CA CYS A 40 4.73 5.82 28.85
C CYS A 40 5.11 7.26 28.49
N GLY A 41 5.05 7.65 27.21
CA GLY A 41 5.28 9.04 26.79
C GLY A 41 4.30 10.01 27.43
N THR A 42 3.02 9.67 27.42
CA THR A 42 1.95 10.44 28.08
C THR A 42 2.13 10.46 29.61
N ALA A 43 2.48 9.31 30.21
CA ALA A 43 2.71 9.21 31.64
C ALA A 43 3.89 10.08 32.13
N ILE A 44 4.97 10.19 31.34
CA ILE A 44 6.08 11.11 31.62
C ILE A 44 5.59 12.56 31.67
N MET A 45 4.79 12.98 30.68
CA MET A 45 4.25 14.34 30.64
C MET A 45 3.32 14.63 31.81
N LEU A 46 2.44 13.67 32.16
CA LEU A 46 1.55 13.77 33.33
C LEU A 46 2.32 13.79 34.63
N ALA A 47 3.37 12.97 34.77
CA ALA A 47 4.21 12.95 35.98
C ALA A 47 4.91 14.31 36.17
N VAL A 48 5.45 14.92 35.10
CA VAL A 48 6.04 16.26 35.15
C VAL A 48 4.98 17.29 35.58
N LEU A 49 3.79 17.25 34.97
CA LEU A 49 2.71 18.18 35.32
C LEU A 49 2.29 18.02 36.79
N PHE A 50 2.15 16.78 37.25
CA PHE A 50 1.82 16.46 38.64
C PHE A 50 2.88 16.96 39.64
N LEU A 51 4.16 16.77 39.31
CA LEU A 51 5.26 17.26 40.16
C LEU A 51 5.29 18.80 40.23
N ILE A 52 4.98 19.49 39.12
CA ILE A 52 4.88 20.96 39.11
C ILE A 52 3.70 21.42 39.98
N ASP A 53 2.53 20.79 39.84
CA ASP A 53 1.34 21.14 40.63
C ASP A 53 1.59 20.99 42.14
N ARG A 54 2.17 19.86 42.55
CA ARG A 54 2.55 19.61 43.97
C ARG A 54 3.56 20.65 44.48
N HIS A 55 4.53 21.03 43.67
CA HIS A 55 5.50 22.07 44.02
C HIS A 55 4.84 23.43 44.26
N ILE A 56 3.89 23.79 43.36
CA ILE A 56 3.12 25.06 43.48
C ILE A 56 2.27 25.04 44.76
N GLN A 57 1.73 23.89 45.17
CA GLN A 57 0.97 23.73 46.40
C GLN A 57 1.84 23.75 47.65
N GLY A 58 3.18 23.90 47.52
CA GLY A 58 4.12 24.00 48.66
C GLY A 58 4.54 22.65 49.23
N GLU A 59 4.23 21.54 48.56
CA GLU A 59 4.67 20.23 49.01
C GLU A 59 6.16 20.00 48.70
N SER A 60 6.90 19.46 49.65
CA SER A 60 8.30 19.09 49.45
C SER A 60 8.43 17.80 48.62
N ILE A 61 8.90 17.91 47.40
CA ILE A 61 9.13 16.73 46.53
C ILE A 61 10.60 16.36 46.61
N SER A 62 10.89 15.10 46.86
CA SER A 62 12.25 14.59 46.77
C SER A 62 12.68 14.53 45.31
N PHE A 63 13.71 15.27 44.94
CA PHE A 63 14.29 15.25 43.58
C PHE A 63 14.71 13.83 43.17
N ILE A 64 15.22 13.03 44.12
CA ILE A 64 15.64 11.65 43.88
C ILE A 64 14.46 10.76 43.46
N SER A 65 13.33 10.88 44.16
CA SER A 65 12.13 10.07 43.82
C SER A 65 11.54 10.47 42.47
N ALA A 66 11.50 11.77 42.17
CA ALA A 66 11.09 12.27 40.88
C ALA A 66 12.00 11.76 39.71
N ALA A 67 13.33 11.80 39.95
CA ALA A 67 14.31 11.30 38.98
C ALA A 67 14.18 9.78 38.75
N TRP A 68 13.95 8.98 39.78
CA TRP A 68 13.68 7.54 39.63
C TRP A 68 12.38 7.25 38.90
N LEU A 69 11.30 7.97 39.17
CA LEU A 69 10.03 7.83 38.44
C LEU A 69 10.18 8.13 36.97
N LEU A 70 10.71 9.29 36.63
CA LEU A 70 10.89 9.71 35.23
C LEU A 70 11.91 8.85 34.51
N GLY A 71 13.01 8.49 35.16
CA GLY A 71 14.02 7.59 34.62
C GLY A 71 13.45 6.18 34.35
N GLY A 72 12.69 5.63 35.28
CA GLY A 72 12.03 4.34 35.10
C GLY A 72 11.03 4.33 33.94
N LEU A 73 10.19 5.38 33.82
CA LEU A 73 9.28 5.53 32.67
C LEU A 73 10.02 5.69 31.35
N LEU A 74 11.14 6.42 31.33
CA LEU A 74 11.97 6.58 30.13
C LEU A 74 12.60 5.25 29.71
N VAL A 75 13.12 4.47 30.63
CA VAL A 75 13.69 3.15 30.35
C VAL A 75 12.60 2.22 29.81
N LEU A 76 11.45 2.16 30.46
CA LEU A 76 10.31 1.36 30.00
C LEU A 76 9.85 1.77 28.60
N LYS A 77 9.75 3.08 28.34
CA LYS A 77 9.41 3.63 27.03
C LYS A 77 10.41 3.17 25.95
N THR A 78 11.71 3.27 26.24
CA THR A 78 12.76 2.91 25.30
C THR A 78 12.77 1.41 24.99
N ILE A 79 12.67 0.57 26.01
CA ILE A 79 12.58 -0.89 25.84
C ILE A 79 11.32 -1.27 25.06
N SER A 80 10.18 -0.67 25.39
CA SER A 80 8.93 -0.92 24.67
C SER A 80 9.02 -0.55 23.19
N ASN A 81 9.65 0.59 22.88
CA ASN A 81 9.87 0.98 21.48
C ASN A 81 10.77 -0.02 20.73
N ALA A 82 11.86 -0.47 21.36
CA ALA A 82 12.78 -1.42 20.75
C ALA A 82 12.10 -2.77 20.46
N ILE A 83 11.32 -3.29 21.41
CA ILE A 83 10.56 -4.54 21.23
C ILE A 83 9.49 -4.38 20.14
N ALA A 84 8.76 -3.26 20.15
CA ALA A 84 7.74 -2.97 19.15
C ALA A 84 8.32 -2.88 17.75
N ASP A 85 9.43 -2.15 17.60
CA ASP A 85 10.09 -1.93 16.32
C ASP A 85 10.69 -3.21 15.76
N MET A 86 11.37 -4.01 16.58
CA MET A 86 11.90 -5.31 16.19
C MET A 86 10.77 -6.28 15.78
N SER A 87 9.70 -6.34 16.58
CA SER A 87 8.58 -7.25 16.30
C SER A 87 7.82 -6.88 15.03
N LYS A 88 7.66 -5.60 14.68
CA LYS A 88 7.03 -5.19 13.43
C LYS A 88 7.80 -5.66 12.20
N HIS A 89 9.14 -5.58 12.25
CA HIS A 89 9.97 -6.07 11.15
C HIS A 89 9.91 -7.58 11.00
N PHE A 90 9.90 -8.34 12.11
CA PHE A 90 9.71 -9.79 12.03
C PHE A 90 8.36 -10.18 11.42
N ALA A 91 7.29 -9.48 11.76
CA ALA A 91 5.99 -9.71 11.12
C ALA A 91 6.00 -9.32 9.63
N GLY A 92 6.68 -8.25 9.27
CA GLY A 92 6.83 -7.81 7.89
C GLY A 92 7.64 -8.80 7.04
N PHE A 93 8.77 -9.27 7.55
CA PHE A 93 9.61 -10.26 6.88
C PHE A 93 8.91 -11.60 6.70
N ASP A 94 8.15 -12.08 7.70
CA ASP A 94 7.34 -13.29 7.61
C ASP A 94 6.35 -13.21 6.42
N LEU A 95 5.68 -12.08 6.26
CA LEU A 95 4.77 -11.85 5.13
C LEU A 95 5.50 -11.83 3.79
N VAL A 96 6.60 -11.10 3.70
CA VAL A 96 7.41 -10.96 2.47
C VAL A 96 7.96 -12.31 2.03
N GLU A 97 8.51 -13.10 2.95
CA GLU A 97 9.03 -14.43 2.68
C GLU A 97 7.95 -15.34 2.09
N ARG A 98 6.77 -15.39 2.72
CA ARG A 98 5.63 -16.17 2.25
C ARG A 98 5.14 -15.78 0.86
N ILE A 99 5.04 -14.47 0.60
CA ILE A 99 4.60 -13.99 -0.71
C ILE A 99 5.65 -14.34 -1.76
N ARG A 100 6.94 -14.15 -1.48
CA ARG A 100 8.03 -14.51 -2.40
C ARG A 100 8.05 -16.00 -2.69
N GLU A 101 7.90 -16.85 -1.68
CA GLU A 101 7.81 -18.29 -1.85
C GLU A 101 6.67 -18.67 -2.81
N LYS A 102 5.47 -18.11 -2.59
CA LYS A 102 4.32 -18.34 -3.48
C LYS A 102 4.56 -17.88 -4.91
N ILE A 103 5.19 -16.70 -5.09
CA ILE A 103 5.54 -16.21 -6.43
C ILE A 103 6.53 -17.16 -7.09
N ILE A 104 7.59 -17.61 -6.39
CA ILE A 104 8.58 -18.51 -6.95
C ILE A 104 7.95 -19.85 -7.34
N LEU A 105 7.08 -20.41 -6.50
CA LEU A 105 6.36 -21.63 -6.81
C LEU A 105 5.45 -21.45 -8.03
N LYS A 106 4.75 -20.32 -8.12
CA LYS A 106 3.89 -20.01 -9.27
C LYS A 106 4.70 -19.81 -10.55
N LEU A 107 5.83 -19.13 -10.49
CA LEU A 107 6.73 -18.96 -11.64
C LEU A 107 7.20 -20.31 -12.21
N LYS A 108 7.52 -21.29 -11.37
CA LYS A 108 7.90 -22.62 -11.82
C LYS A 108 6.79 -23.37 -12.57
N MET A 109 5.53 -22.96 -12.43
CA MET A 109 4.38 -23.58 -13.09
C MET A 109 4.06 -22.97 -14.45
N PHE A 110 4.59 -21.78 -14.77
CA PHE A 110 4.35 -21.16 -16.06
C PHE A 110 5.14 -21.82 -17.18
N SER A 111 4.53 -21.86 -18.36
CA SER A 111 5.22 -22.28 -19.58
C SER A 111 6.28 -21.27 -20.02
N LEU A 112 7.23 -21.68 -20.88
CA LEU A 112 8.23 -20.77 -21.43
C LEU A 112 7.63 -19.64 -22.24
N GLY A 113 6.48 -19.85 -22.88
CA GLY A 113 5.75 -18.81 -23.60
C GLY A 113 5.22 -17.66 -22.70
N PHE A 114 5.09 -17.90 -21.41
CA PHE A 114 4.71 -16.86 -20.46
C PHE A 114 5.80 -15.78 -20.30
N TYR A 115 7.08 -16.14 -20.48
CA TYR A 115 8.23 -15.27 -20.22
C TYR A 115 8.61 -14.40 -21.43
N THR A 116 7.77 -13.41 -21.75
CA THR A 116 8.13 -12.37 -22.72
C THR A 116 9.00 -11.30 -22.05
N ASN A 117 9.74 -10.51 -22.82
CA ASN A 117 10.57 -9.41 -22.29
C ASN A 117 9.75 -8.40 -21.48
N GLU A 118 8.53 -8.11 -21.89
CA GLU A 118 7.62 -7.20 -21.19
C GLU A 118 7.19 -7.79 -19.84
N ARG A 119 6.80 -9.06 -19.82
CA ARG A 119 6.42 -9.75 -18.57
C ARG A 119 7.57 -9.95 -17.61
N LEU A 120 8.79 -10.15 -18.09
CA LEU A 120 9.98 -10.22 -17.24
C LEU A 120 10.19 -8.91 -16.47
N GLY A 121 9.97 -7.75 -17.11
CA GLY A 121 10.01 -6.44 -16.46
C GLY A 121 8.91 -6.29 -15.40
N GLU A 122 7.68 -6.73 -15.70
CA GLU A 122 6.56 -6.73 -14.75
C GLU A 122 6.84 -7.65 -13.55
N ILE A 123 7.26 -8.89 -13.80
CA ILE A 123 7.61 -9.87 -12.76
C ILE A 123 8.70 -9.32 -11.84
N SER A 124 9.76 -8.72 -12.41
CA SER A 124 10.83 -8.08 -11.65
C SER A 124 10.29 -6.97 -10.73
N THR A 125 9.39 -6.13 -11.25
CA THR A 125 8.76 -5.06 -10.46
C THR A 125 7.90 -5.62 -9.33
N VAL A 126 7.13 -6.68 -9.59
CA VAL A 126 6.32 -7.36 -8.57
C VAL A 126 7.20 -7.94 -7.46
N ILE A 127 8.28 -8.67 -7.81
CA ILE A 127 9.14 -9.34 -6.82
C ILE A 127 9.91 -8.34 -5.95
N HIS A 128 10.41 -7.26 -6.52
CA HIS A 128 11.23 -6.28 -5.79
C HIS A 128 10.38 -5.20 -5.14
N LYS A 129 9.59 -4.45 -5.91
CA LYS A 129 8.91 -3.27 -5.42
C LYS A 129 7.58 -3.58 -4.71
N ASP A 130 6.76 -4.45 -5.33
CA ASP A 130 5.41 -4.67 -4.81
C ASP A 130 5.42 -5.56 -3.56
N VAL A 131 6.30 -6.55 -3.53
CA VAL A 131 6.46 -7.40 -2.34
C VAL A 131 7.06 -6.61 -1.17
N ASP A 132 8.04 -5.73 -1.41
CA ASP A 132 8.59 -4.86 -0.36
C ASP A 132 7.55 -3.87 0.18
N ASN A 133 6.63 -3.39 -0.68
CA ASN A 133 5.51 -2.59 -0.21
C ASN A 133 4.58 -3.36 0.76
N MET A 134 4.54 -4.70 0.72
CA MET A 134 3.77 -5.50 1.68
C MET A 134 4.37 -5.48 3.09
N GLU A 135 5.69 -5.42 3.23
CA GLU A 135 6.35 -5.21 4.53
C GLU A 135 5.86 -3.92 5.18
N MET A 136 5.80 -2.83 4.41
CA MET A 136 5.33 -1.52 4.90
C MET A 136 3.92 -1.58 5.49
N VAL A 137 3.04 -2.42 4.95
CA VAL A 137 1.65 -2.56 5.44
C VAL A 137 1.60 -3.12 6.83
N VAL A 138 2.24 -4.27 7.01
CA VAL A 138 2.20 -5.01 8.28
C VAL A 138 3.04 -4.30 9.32
N GLY A 139 4.26 -3.91 8.93
CA GLY A 139 5.20 -3.30 9.84
C GLY A 139 4.82 -1.88 10.27
N HIS A 140 4.40 -1.03 9.35
CA HIS A 140 4.21 0.38 9.65
C HIS A 140 2.74 0.82 9.70
N LEU A 141 1.91 0.33 8.77
CA LEU A 141 0.54 0.80 8.70
C LEU A 141 -0.34 0.19 9.80
N TRP A 142 -0.37 -1.13 9.91
CA TRP A 142 -1.32 -1.78 10.82
C TRP A 142 -0.91 -1.72 12.27
N THR A 143 0.35 -1.97 12.59
CA THR A 143 0.82 -1.96 13.98
C THR A 143 0.76 -0.57 14.57
N ARG A 144 1.28 0.43 13.86
CA ARG A 144 1.34 1.79 14.37
C ARG A 144 -0.03 2.48 14.34
N MET A 145 -0.78 2.33 13.25
CA MET A 145 -2.13 2.90 13.15
C MET A 145 -3.06 2.33 14.23
N SER A 146 -3.07 1.00 14.42
CA SER A 146 -3.91 0.40 15.46
C SER A 146 -3.49 0.86 16.86
N ALA A 147 -2.19 0.94 17.13
CA ALA A 147 -1.70 1.45 18.42
C ALA A 147 -2.09 2.91 18.66
N ASP A 148 -1.91 3.80 17.66
CA ASP A 148 -2.28 5.21 17.76
C ASP A 148 -3.80 5.36 18.04
N PHE A 149 -4.68 4.58 17.38
CA PHE A 149 -6.12 4.60 17.66
C PHE A 149 -6.49 4.04 19.03
N ILE A 150 -5.85 2.96 19.49
CA ILE A 150 -6.07 2.39 20.82
C ILE A 150 -5.66 3.42 21.89
N VAL A 151 -4.50 4.05 21.73
CA VAL A 151 -4.02 5.10 22.63
C VAL A 151 -4.98 6.29 22.67
N ALA A 152 -5.41 6.79 21.50
CA ALA A 152 -6.38 7.87 21.41
C ALA A 152 -7.70 7.52 22.11
N LEU A 153 -8.17 6.28 21.97
CA LEU A 153 -9.37 5.80 22.65
C LEU A 153 -9.19 5.80 24.19
N ILE A 154 -8.07 5.23 24.67
CA ILE A 154 -7.77 5.17 26.11
C ILE A 154 -7.67 6.59 26.69
N LEU A 155 -6.89 7.46 26.04
CA LEU A 155 -6.70 8.84 26.49
C LEU A 155 -7.99 9.65 26.36
N GLY A 156 -8.76 9.46 25.30
CA GLY A 156 -10.07 10.09 25.12
C GLY A 156 -11.03 9.74 26.25
N ILE A 157 -11.18 8.46 26.58
CA ILE A 157 -12.01 8.01 27.71
C ILE A 157 -11.50 8.62 29.03
N GLY A 158 -10.17 8.60 29.27
CA GLY A 158 -9.58 9.21 30.45
C GLY A 158 -9.90 10.70 30.58
N LEU A 159 -9.76 11.47 29.50
CA LEU A 159 -10.08 12.89 29.49
C LEU A 159 -11.58 13.16 29.68
N PHE A 160 -12.47 12.34 29.10
CA PHE A 160 -13.91 12.41 29.36
C PHE A 160 -14.29 12.17 30.82
N CYS A 161 -13.56 11.30 31.52
CA CYS A 161 -13.76 11.05 32.96
C CYS A 161 -13.29 12.24 33.80
N VAL A 162 -12.34 13.05 33.35
CA VAL A 162 -11.86 14.25 34.04
C VAL A 162 -12.86 15.39 33.91
N ASP A 163 -13.24 15.71 32.67
CA ASP A 163 -14.28 16.70 32.35
C ASP A 163 -14.96 16.34 31.03
N TRP A 164 -16.25 16.05 31.10
CA TRP A 164 -17.01 15.60 29.93
C TRP A 164 -17.30 16.71 28.92
N LEU A 165 -17.43 17.98 29.38
CA LEU A 165 -17.66 19.11 28.49
C LEU A 165 -16.42 19.46 27.68
N MET A 166 -15.24 19.42 28.32
CA MET A 166 -13.96 19.55 27.63
C MET A 166 -13.74 18.38 26.65
N GLY A 167 -14.10 17.16 27.05
CA GLY A 167 -14.09 16.00 26.17
C GLY A 167 -14.97 16.18 24.92
N LEU A 168 -16.17 16.75 25.09
CA LEU A 168 -17.05 17.12 23.96
C LEU A 168 -16.43 18.20 23.07
N ALA A 169 -15.86 19.26 23.68
CA ALA A 169 -15.19 20.33 22.93
C ALA A 169 -14.03 19.76 22.07
N MET A 170 -13.27 18.81 22.61
CA MET A 170 -12.19 18.12 21.93
C MET A 170 -12.67 17.36 20.67
N ILE A 171 -13.86 16.73 20.70
CA ILE A 171 -14.36 15.90 19.60
C ILE A 171 -15.23 16.70 18.63
N ALA A 172 -15.78 17.84 19.00
CA ALA A 172 -16.83 18.54 18.28
C ALA A 172 -16.53 18.81 16.79
N VAL A 173 -15.28 19.13 16.44
CA VAL A 173 -14.87 19.46 15.06
C VAL A 173 -14.43 18.20 14.30
N LEU A 174 -14.09 17.09 14.96
CA LEU A 174 -13.58 15.88 14.31
C LEU A 174 -14.50 15.31 13.23
N PRO A 175 -15.83 15.21 13.40
CA PRO A 175 -16.72 14.72 12.35
C PRO A 175 -16.64 15.57 11.07
N ILE A 176 -16.54 16.90 11.22
CA ILE A 176 -16.42 17.84 10.10
C ILE A 176 -15.07 17.66 9.41
N ALA A 177 -13.99 17.51 10.17
CA ALA A 177 -12.65 17.26 9.64
C ALA A 177 -12.61 15.94 8.86
N LEU A 178 -13.13 14.84 9.41
CA LEU A 178 -13.17 13.53 8.76
C LEU A 178 -14.04 13.55 7.48
N PHE A 179 -15.16 14.27 7.49
CA PHE A 179 -15.99 14.46 6.30
C PHE A 179 -15.25 15.25 5.23
N SER A 180 -14.53 16.32 5.63
CA SER A 180 -13.67 17.11 4.72
C SER A 180 -12.58 16.25 4.09
N LEU A 181 -11.90 15.41 4.88
CA LEU A 181 -10.89 14.46 4.40
C LEU A 181 -11.49 13.48 3.39
N TYR A 182 -12.63 12.85 3.72
CA TYR A 182 -13.31 11.92 2.83
C TYR A 182 -13.64 12.54 1.47
N ARG A 183 -14.16 13.78 1.44
CA ARG A 183 -14.43 14.49 0.18
C ARG A 183 -13.15 14.81 -0.58
N GLY A 184 -12.10 15.25 0.13
CA GLY A 184 -10.80 15.54 -0.46
C GLY A 184 -10.18 14.32 -1.13
N ILE A 185 -10.15 13.19 -0.44
CA ILE A 185 -9.67 11.91 -0.96
C ILE A 185 -10.43 11.52 -2.24
N ARG A 186 -11.76 11.59 -2.22
CA ARG A 186 -12.57 11.20 -3.38
C ARG A 186 -12.31 12.08 -4.61
N SER A 187 -12.16 13.39 -4.40
CA SER A 187 -11.83 14.33 -5.48
C SER A 187 -10.42 14.13 -5.99
N GLY A 188 -9.45 13.93 -5.07
CA GLY A 188 -8.06 13.68 -5.39
C GLY A 188 -7.86 12.38 -6.18
N MET A 189 -8.55 11.30 -5.81
CA MET A 189 -8.48 10.01 -6.54
C MET A 189 -8.93 10.15 -7.99
N LYS A 190 -10.01 10.91 -8.26
CA LYS A 190 -10.47 11.13 -9.64
C LYS A 190 -9.46 11.94 -10.46
N ALA A 191 -8.89 12.99 -9.88
CA ALA A 191 -7.87 13.79 -10.55
C ALA A 191 -6.57 13.00 -10.76
N GLN A 192 -6.22 12.11 -9.84
CA GLN A 192 -5.07 11.22 -9.95
C GLN A 192 -5.25 10.19 -11.07
N GLU A 193 -6.45 9.63 -11.25
CA GLU A 193 -6.79 8.72 -12.35
C GLU A 193 -6.60 9.43 -13.70
N GLU A 194 -7.18 10.64 -13.87
CA GLU A 194 -6.98 11.49 -15.06
C GLU A 194 -5.49 11.79 -15.33
N SER A 195 -4.71 12.09 -14.29
CA SER A 195 -3.27 12.34 -14.42
C SER A 195 -2.46 11.11 -14.80
N GLN A 196 -2.88 9.92 -14.36
CA GLN A 196 -2.25 8.64 -14.73
C GLN A 196 -2.49 8.30 -16.22
N ASP A 197 -3.66 8.61 -16.76
CA ASP A 197 -3.97 8.41 -18.15
C ASP A 197 -3.06 9.29 -19.03
N HIS A 198 -2.94 10.59 -18.72
CA HIS A 198 -2.01 11.48 -19.42
C HIS A 198 -0.54 11.05 -19.29
N LEU A 199 -0.14 10.47 -18.13
CA LEU A 199 1.19 9.90 -17.97
C LEU A 199 1.41 8.69 -18.89
N ALA A 200 0.41 7.81 -19.02
CA ALA A 200 0.50 6.64 -19.87
C ALA A 200 0.63 7.04 -21.36
N ASP A 201 -0.16 8.03 -21.80
CA ASP A 201 -0.08 8.58 -23.15
C ASP A 201 1.29 9.22 -23.44
N MET A 202 1.80 10.03 -22.51
CA MET A 202 3.12 10.64 -22.61
C MET A 202 4.24 9.59 -22.70
N VAL A 203 4.19 8.56 -21.85
CA VAL A 203 5.20 7.48 -21.86
C VAL A 203 5.13 6.69 -23.15
N SER A 204 3.92 6.39 -23.67
CA SER A 204 3.73 5.69 -24.94
C SER A 204 4.35 6.46 -26.11
N LEU A 205 4.06 7.76 -26.20
CA LEU A 205 4.66 8.65 -27.22
C LEU A 205 6.17 8.75 -27.07
N PHE A 206 6.69 8.80 -25.85
CA PHE A 206 8.13 8.84 -25.60
C PHE A 206 8.82 7.56 -26.08
N VAL A 207 8.24 6.39 -25.80
CA VAL A 207 8.76 5.10 -26.28
C VAL A 207 8.72 5.03 -27.80
N GLU A 208 7.62 5.49 -28.45
CA GLU A 208 7.51 5.59 -29.90
C GLU A 208 8.60 6.49 -30.50
N TYR A 209 8.82 7.65 -29.87
CA TYR A 209 9.89 8.57 -30.28
C TYR A 209 11.27 7.93 -30.22
N VAL A 210 11.62 7.30 -29.10
CA VAL A 210 12.93 6.64 -28.92
C VAL A 210 13.13 5.54 -29.94
N LYS A 211 12.13 4.69 -30.18
CA LYS A 211 12.15 3.64 -31.21
C LYS A 211 12.25 4.21 -32.62
N GLY A 212 11.63 5.36 -32.88
CA GLY A 212 11.61 6.05 -34.17
C GLY A 212 12.85 6.93 -34.47
N ILE A 213 13.71 7.20 -33.48
CA ILE A 213 14.89 8.08 -33.62
C ILE A 213 15.76 7.70 -34.87
N PRO A 214 16.08 6.41 -35.12
CA PRO A 214 16.89 6.04 -36.27
C PRO A 214 16.23 6.47 -37.59
N VAL A 215 14.90 6.27 -37.73
CA VAL A 215 14.12 6.63 -38.92
C VAL A 215 14.07 8.16 -39.08
N LEU A 216 13.78 8.87 -37.98
CA LEU A 216 13.73 10.34 -37.98
C LEU A 216 15.07 11.00 -38.31
N LYS A 217 16.20 10.33 -38.00
CA LYS A 217 17.54 10.80 -38.37
C LYS A 217 17.81 10.67 -39.88
N VAL A 218 17.28 9.64 -40.50
CA VAL A 218 17.50 9.36 -41.93
C VAL A 218 16.54 10.17 -42.81
N PHE A 219 15.26 10.20 -42.47
CA PHE A 219 14.20 10.74 -43.36
C PHE A 219 13.73 12.14 -42.96
N GLY A 220 14.15 12.67 -41.80
CA GLY A 220 13.67 13.96 -41.31
C GLY A 220 12.31 13.82 -40.59
N GLY A 221 11.57 14.91 -40.42
CA GLY A 221 10.25 14.89 -39.77
C GLY A 221 10.27 15.13 -38.23
N LYS A 222 11.41 15.61 -37.71
CA LYS A 222 11.63 15.83 -36.28
C LYS A 222 10.65 16.84 -35.64
N GLY A 223 10.15 17.83 -36.41
CA GLY A 223 9.30 18.90 -35.91
C GLY A 223 7.95 18.41 -35.38
N MET A 224 7.17 17.77 -36.28
CA MET A 224 5.80 17.34 -35.96
C MET A 224 5.73 16.32 -34.78
N PHE A 225 6.69 15.40 -34.71
CA PHE A 225 6.72 14.44 -33.61
C PHE A 225 7.11 15.11 -32.29
N ARG A 226 8.05 16.05 -32.35
CA ARG A 226 8.45 16.85 -31.20
C ARG A 226 7.27 17.66 -30.65
N ASP A 227 6.51 18.32 -31.53
CA ASP A 227 5.35 19.12 -31.14
C ASP A 227 4.28 18.27 -30.43
N ARG A 228 4.03 17.02 -30.92
CA ARG A 228 3.12 16.08 -30.26
C ARG A 228 3.63 15.65 -28.88
N LEU A 229 4.91 15.38 -28.75
CA LEU A 229 5.52 14.99 -27.48
C LEU A 229 5.49 16.17 -26.49
N ASP A 230 5.86 17.38 -26.92
CA ASP A 230 5.83 18.59 -26.10
C ASP A 230 4.40 18.89 -25.62
N HIS A 231 3.39 18.68 -26.47
CA HIS A 231 1.97 18.81 -26.09
C HIS A 231 1.57 17.80 -25.02
N SER A 232 1.89 16.52 -25.20
CA SER A 232 1.57 15.46 -24.23
C SER A 232 2.28 15.65 -22.88
N VAL A 233 3.55 16.12 -22.89
CA VAL A 233 4.29 16.51 -21.69
C VAL A 233 3.59 17.68 -20.97
N SER A 234 3.11 18.67 -21.73
CA SER A 234 2.37 19.82 -21.19
C SER A 234 1.04 19.39 -20.56
N GLU A 235 0.26 18.54 -21.21
CA GLU A 235 -1.01 18.01 -20.70
C GLU A 235 -0.80 17.24 -19.39
N PHE A 236 0.18 16.34 -19.35
CA PHE A 236 0.55 15.65 -18.13
C PHE A 236 1.00 16.64 -17.03
N GLY A 237 1.80 17.64 -17.38
CA GLY A 237 2.25 18.69 -16.46
C GLY A 237 1.09 19.46 -15.85
N GLU A 238 0.12 19.89 -16.65
CA GLU A 238 -1.07 20.63 -16.18
C GLU A 238 -1.99 19.74 -15.33
N SER A 239 -2.22 18.49 -15.75
CA SER A 239 -2.99 17.50 -14.98
C SER A 239 -2.34 17.20 -13.63
N SER A 240 -1.01 17.03 -13.57
CA SER A 240 -0.24 16.82 -12.35
C SER A 240 -0.30 18.03 -11.41
N LYS A 241 -0.21 19.26 -11.94
CA LYS A 241 -0.39 20.51 -11.15
C LYS A 241 -1.79 20.59 -10.58
N LYS A 242 -2.83 20.29 -11.37
CA LYS A 242 -4.24 20.24 -10.94
C LYS A 242 -4.42 19.25 -9.80
N THR A 243 -3.89 18.04 -9.93
CA THR A 243 -3.95 16.98 -8.92
C THR A 243 -3.24 17.41 -7.62
N SER A 244 -2.02 17.92 -7.74
CA SER A 244 -1.23 18.41 -6.60
C SER A 244 -1.93 19.57 -5.87
N ARG A 245 -2.53 20.52 -6.61
CA ARG A 245 -3.28 21.62 -6.04
C ARG A 245 -4.53 21.15 -5.28
N LEU A 246 -5.29 20.21 -5.84
CA LEU A 246 -6.46 19.63 -5.19
C LEU A 246 -6.07 18.86 -3.92
N ALA A 247 -4.98 18.11 -3.96
CA ALA A 247 -4.45 17.43 -2.80
C ALA A 247 -4.02 18.42 -1.72
N ALA A 248 -3.20 19.42 -2.06
CA ALA A 248 -2.72 20.43 -1.12
C ALA A 248 -3.86 21.22 -0.43
N VAL A 249 -4.87 21.66 -1.19
CA VAL A 249 -6.05 22.36 -0.64
C VAL A 249 -6.87 21.43 0.27
N SER A 250 -7.03 20.16 -0.12
CA SER A 250 -7.80 19.20 0.68
C SER A 250 -7.11 18.87 1.99
N VAL A 251 -5.80 18.63 1.94
CA VAL A 251 -4.95 18.38 3.12
C VAL A 251 -4.90 19.59 4.01
N GLY A 252 -4.60 20.78 3.46
CA GLY A 252 -4.54 22.03 4.22
C GLY A 252 -5.86 22.34 4.95
N ARG A 253 -7.00 22.11 4.29
CA ARG A 253 -8.32 22.26 4.93
C ARG A 253 -8.54 21.24 6.04
N TYR A 254 -8.14 19.99 5.83
CA TYR A 254 -8.25 18.94 6.85
C TYR A 254 -7.39 19.27 8.07
N THR A 255 -6.11 19.56 7.85
CA THR A 255 -5.17 19.94 8.91
C THR A 255 -5.66 21.18 9.66
N PHE A 256 -6.13 22.20 8.95
CA PHE A 256 -6.73 23.37 9.56
C PHE A 256 -7.89 23.02 10.49
N LEU A 257 -8.78 22.10 10.11
CA LEU A 257 -9.91 21.68 10.95
C LEU A 257 -9.45 20.91 12.19
N ILE A 258 -8.40 20.11 12.11
CA ILE A 258 -7.82 19.43 13.28
C ILE A 258 -7.19 20.45 14.24
N GLU A 259 -6.40 21.39 13.71
CA GLU A 259 -5.81 22.47 14.52
C GLU A 259 -6.88 23.38 15.12
N LEU A 260 -7.96 23.64 14.39
CA LEU A 260 -9.12 24.39 14.88
C LEU A 260 -9.81 23.65 16.03
N ALA A 261 -9.92 22.32 15.97
CA ALA A 261 -10.45 21.51 17.07
C ALA A 261 -9.63 21.70 18.35
N PHE A 262 -8.30 21.61 18.23
CA PHE A 262 -7.40 21.89 19.34
C PHE A 262 -7.51 23.32 19.86
N ALA A 263 -7.52 24.33 18.96
CA ALA A 263 -7.59 25.72 19.33
C ALA A 263 -8.92 26.07 20.04
N LEU A 264 -10.04 25.55 19.58
CA LEU A 264 -11.35 25.74 20.22
C LEU A 264 -11.39 25.09 21.59
N MET A 265 -10.93 23.84 21.72
CA MET A 265 -10.82 23.17 23.02
C MET A 265 -9.95 23.98 24.00
N ALA A 266 -8.78 24.47 23.54
CA ALA A 266 -7.87 25.26 24.37
C ALA A 266 -8.51 26.59 24.80
N THR A 267 -9.20 27.27 23.89
CA THR A 267 -9.86 28.55 24.19
C THR A 267 -11.03 28.39 25.17
N ILE A 268 -11.87 27.36 24.96
CA ILE A 268 -13.00 27.04 25.84
C ILE A 268 -12.47 26.65 27.22
N GLY A 269 -11.45 25.80 27.30
CA GLY A 269 -10.84 25.37 28.55
C GLY A 269 -10.20 26.52 29.33
N LEU A 270 -9.54 27.47 28.63
CA LEU A 270 -9.01 28.69 29.25
C LEU A 270 -10.14 29.54 29.85
N TRP A 271 -11.24 29.72 29.12
CA TRP A 271 -12.39 30.45 29.57
C TRP A 271 -13.02 29.85 30.84
N TRP A 272 -13.20 28.51 30.87
CA TRP A 272 -13.71 27.78 32.06
C TRP A 272 -12.74 27.86 33.24
N THR A 273 -11.44 27.75 32.99
CA THR A 273 -10.42 27.92 34.03
C THR A 273 -10.45 29.31 34.62
N TRP A 274 -10.64 30.34 33.78
CA TRP A 274 -10.77 31.73 34.26
C TRP A 274 -11.98 31.97 35.16
N HIS A 275 -13.09 31.27 34.93
CA HIS A 275 -14.31 31.37 35.74
C HIS A 275 -14.31 30.41 36.93
N GLY A 276 -13.24 29.66 37.13
CA GLY A 276 -13.11 28.74 38.27
C GLY A 276 -13.87 27.40 38.11
N GLU A 277 -14.44 27.14 36.95
CA GLU A 277 -15.20 25.90 36.67
C GLU A 277 -14.27 24.71 36.38
N LEU A 278 -13.04 24.97 35.88
CA LEU A 278 -12.02 23.97 35.58
C LEU A 278 -10.73 24.29 36.33
N SER A 279 -10.11 23.29 36.97
CA SER A 279 -8.81 23.49 37.61
C SER A 279 -7.70 23.71 36.56
N VAL A 280 -6.69 24.54 36.93
CA VAL A 280 -5.52 24.77 36.08
C VAL A 280 -4.83 23.46 35.73
N PHE A 281 -4.73 22.54 36.67
CA PHE A 281 -4.15 21.21 36.47
C PHE A 281 -4.91 20.42 35.40
N ALA A 282 -6.24 20.34 35.47
CA ALA A 282 -7.08 19.67 34.50
C ALA A 282 -6.95 20.32 33.11
N TYR A 283 -6.95 21.65 33.03
CA TYR A 283 -6.74 22.36 31.77
C TYR A 283 -5.40 22.02 31.12
N LEU A 284 -4.29 22.07 31.85
CA LEU A 284 -2.98 21.73 31.34
C LEU A 284 -2.90 20.25 30.92
N MET A 285 -3.58 19.38 31.65
CA MET A 285 -3.69 17.95 31.28
C MET A 285 -4.39 17.78 29.93
N PHE A 286 -5.50 18.50 29.67
CA PHE A 286 -6.17 18.51 28.37
C PHE A 286 -5.24 19.02 27.27
N ILE A 287 -4.53 20.13 27.47
CA ILE A 287 -3.58 20.67 26.48
C ILE A 287 -2.48 19.69 26.11
N ILE A 288 -1.91 18.99 27.10
CA ILE A 288 -0.79 18.09 26.88
C ILE A 288 -1.25 16.77 26.23
N ILE A 289 -2.30 16.16 26.77
CA ILE A 289 -2.75 14.82 26.33
C ILE A 289 -3.48 14.87 24.98
N SER A 290 -4.21 15.95 24.70
CA SER A 290 -4.95 16.06 23.44
C SER A 290 -4.07 15.93 22.19
N LYS A 291 -2.79 16.28 22.26
CA LYS A 291 -1.84 16.06 21.14
C LYS A 291 -1.70 14.58 20.77
N GLU A 292 -1.58 13.70 21.76
CA GLU A 292 -1.54 12.24 21.50
C GLU A 292 -2.92 11.72 21.07
N PHE A 293 -4.01 12.29 21.59
CA PHE A 293 -5.36 11.98 21.13
C PHE A 293 -5.58 12.34 19.66
N TYR A 294 -5.13 13.52 19.19
CA TYR A 294 -5.30 13.93 17.80
C TYR A 294 -4.35 13.24 16.82
N LYS A 295 -3.27 12.65 17.28
CA LYS A 295 -2.21 12.04 16.46
C LYS A 295 -2.70 11.05 15.37
N PRO A 296 -3.60 10.06 15.64
CA PRO A 296 -4.11 9.17 14.59
C PRO A 296 -4.91 9.92 13.53
N PHE A 297 -5.60 10.99 13.93
CA PHE A 297 -6.34 11.83 13.01
C PHE A 297 -5.41 12.66 12.12
N VAL A 298 -4.37 13.29 12.70
CA VAL A 298 -3.34 14.02 11.93
C VAL A 298 -2.67 13.10 10.90
N ASN A 299 -2.36 11.86 11.27
CA ASN A 299 -1.70 10.89 10.41
C ASN A 299 -2.65 10.19 9.41
N MET A 300 -3.97 10.42 9.48
CA MET A 300 -4.98 9.70 8.69
C MET A 300 -4.74 9.81 7.18
N GLU A 301 -4.30 10.97 6.70
CA GLU A 301 -3.97 11.18 5.29
C GLU A 301 -2.81 10.30 4.84
N SER A 302 -1.70 10.30 5.60
CA SER A 302 -0.53 9.47 5.32
C SER A 302 -0.90 7.98 5.31
N HIS A 303 -1.71 7.55 6.28
CA HIS A 303 -2.23 6.18 6.33
C HIS A 303 -3.05 5.82 5.10
N TRP A 304 -3.88 6.76 4.62
CA TRP A 304 -4.66 6.56 3.41
C TRP A 304 -3.81 6.43 2.15
N LEU A 305 -2.82 7.30 1.97
CA LEU A 305 -1.90 7.23 0.82
C LEU A 305 -1.11 5.91 0.81
N ASN A 306 -0.65 5.48 1.97
CA ASN A 306 0.02 4.19 2.10
C ASN A 306 -0.92 3.02 1.80
N TYR A 307 -2.17 3.08 2.25
CA TYR A 307 -3.18 2.07 1.92
C TYR A 307 -3.42 1.94 0.42
N ILE A 308 -3.46 3.06 -0.32
CA ILE A 308 -3.61 3.03 -1.79
C ILE A 308 -2.42 2.32 -2.45
N LYS A 309 -1.18 2.70 -2.09
CA LYS A 309 0.03 2.06 -2.62
C LYS A 309 0.02 0.55 -2.42
N VAL A 310 -0.35 0.13 -1.23
CA VAL A 310 -0.47 -1.28 -0.87
C VAL A 310 -1.53 -1.99 -1.68
N LYS A 311 -2.70 -1.38 -1.82
CA LYS A 311 -3.79 -1.95 -2.62
C LYS A 311 -3.36 -2.18 -4.07
N ASP A 312 -2.62 -1.25 -4.65
CA ASP A 312 -2.15 -1.35 -6.03
C ASP A 312 -1.07 -2.44 -6.17
N SER A 313 -0.12 -2.50 -5.23
CA SER A 313 0.90 -3.55 -5.18
C SER A 313 0.29 -4.93 -4.96
N TYR A 314 -0.64 -5.08 -4.03
CA TYR A 314 -1.37 -6.33 -3.80
C TYR A 314 -2.17 -6.75 -5.04
N GLY A 315 -2.77 -5.80 -5.75
CA GLY A 315 -3.47 -6.06 -7.00
C GLY A 315 -2.57 -6.63 -8.11
N ARG A 316 -1.32 -6.15 -8.23
CA ARG A 316 -0.34 -6.70 -9.17
C ARG A 316 0.15 -8.08 -8.74
N ILE A 317 0.46 -8.26 -7.45
CA ILE A 317 0.83 -9.58 -6.89
C ILE A 317 -0.29 -10.60 -7.14
N SER A 318 -1.55 -10.25 -6.84
CA SER A 318 -2.69 -11.15 -7.07
C SER A 318 -2.85 -11.52 -8.54
N ARG A 319 -2.73 -10.57 -9.47
CA ARG A 319 -2.80 -10.88 -10.90
C ARG A 319 -1.73 -11.87 -11.34
N LEU A 320 -0.50 -11.75 -10.81
CA LEU A 320 0.58 -12.70 -11.11
C LEU A 320 0.28 -14.08 -10.53
N LEU A 321 -0.20 -14.15 -9.29
CA LEU A 321 -0.53 -15.41 -8.62
C LEU A 321 -1.76 -16.10 -9.24
N ASP A 322 -2.74 -15.33 -9.72
CA ASP A 322 -3.97 -15.83 -10.34
C ASP A 322 -3.81 -16.07 -11.86
N ALA A 323 -2.65 -15.70 -12.44
CA ALA A 323 -2.41 -15.91 -13.86
C ALA A 323 -2.53 -17.40 -14.23
N PRO A 324 -3.14 -17.73 -15.39
CA PRO A 324 -3.32 -19.11 -15.82
C PRO A 324 -1.95 -19.78 -16.05
N PHE A 325 -1.88 -21.05 -15.74
CA PHE A 325 -0.70 -21.86 -15.91
C PHE A 325 -1.08 -23.20 -16.52
N ILE A 326 -0.13 -23.83 -17.21
CA ILE A 326 -0.34 -25.14 -17.82
C ILE A 326 -0.26 -26.20 -16.73
N ALA A 327 -1.39 -26.83 -16.42
CA ALA A 327 -1.42 -27.89 -15.42
C ALA A 327 -0.61 -29.10 -15.88
N ASN A 328 0.29 -29.56 -15.02
CA ASN A 328 0.96 -30.83 -15.27
C ASN A 328 -0.01 -31.98 -14.91
N PRO A 329 -0.29 -32.94 -15.80
CA PRO A 329 -1.28 -34.00 -15.55
C PRO A 329 -0.93 -34.98 -14.42
N GLY A 330 0.15 -34.75 -13.69
CA GLY A 330 0.45 -35.40 -12.38
C GLY A 330 0.87 -36.88 -12.42
N GLN A 331 0.61 -37.59 -13.49
CA GLN A 331 1.10 -38.97 -13.64
C GLN A 331 1.94 -39.10 -14.92
N PRO A 332 3.18 -39.63 -14.81
CA PRO A 332 3.98 -39.93 -15.99
C PRO A 332 3.25 -40.98 -16.81
N LYS A 333 2.91 -40.66 -18.05
CA LYS A 333 2.42 -41.63 -19.01
C LYS A 333 3.63 -42.26 -19.69
N THR A 334 3.66 -43.62 -19.74
CA THR A 334 4.61 -44.34 -20.56
C THR A 334 4.21 -44.11 -22.02
N VAL A 335 5.10 -43.52 -22.79
CA VAL A 335 4.89 -43.30 -24.23
C VAL A 335 5.36 -44.61 -24.94
N GLU A 336 4.44 -45.34 -25.56
CA GLU A 336 4.71 -46.56 -26.31
C GLU A 336 4.96 -46.29 -27.79
N ARG A 337 4.40 -45.18 -28.33
CA ARG A 337 4.54 -44.73 -29.73
C ARG A 337 4.89 -43.28 -29.75
N PHE A 338 5.78 -42.90 -30.67
CA PHE A 338 6.31 -41.52 -30.80
C PHE A 338 5.77 -40.80 -32.04
N ASP A 339 4.63 -41.21 -32.55
CA ASP A 339 3.90 -40.45 -33.60
C ASP A 339 3.25 -39.22 -33.02
N LEU A 340 3.21 -38.12 -33.81
CA LEU A 340 2.61 -36.84 -33.46
C LEU A 340 1.38 -36.63 -34.34
N SER A 341 0.25 -36.26 -33.75
CA SER A 341 -0.98 -35.91 -34.46
C SER A 341 -1.46 -34.52 -34.03
N PHE A 342 -1.79 -33.68 -34.99
CA PHE A 342 -2.50 -32.43 -34.81
C PHE A 342 -3.88 -32.61 -35.47
N GLU A 343 -4.94 -32.38 -34.72
CA GLU A 343 -6.32 -32.63 -35.14
C GLU A 343 -7.16 -31.39 -34.86
N GLY A 344 -7.46 -30.60 -35.91
CA GLY A 344 -8.28 -29.41 -35.81
C GLY A 344 -7.69 -28.30 -34.92
N VAL A 345 -6.37 -28.23 -34.79
CA VAL A 345 -5.71 -27.33 -33.82
C VAL A 345 -5.90 -25.88 -34.22
N GLY A 346 -6.48 -25.10 -33.30
CA GLY A 346 -6.61 -23.63 -33.38
C GLY A 346 -5.74 -22.93 -32.36
N PHE A 347 -5.02 -21.89 -32.78
CA PHE A 347 -4.15 -21.12 -31.90
C PHE A 347 -3.99 -19.66 -32.34
N TYR A 348 -3.99 -18.73 -31.38
CA TYR A 348 -3.60 -17.33 -31.55
C TYR A 348 -2.83 -16.84 -30.32
N TYR A 349 -1.90 -15.90 -30.51
CA TYR A 349 -1.17 -15.26 -29.41
C TYR A 349 -2.00 -14.18 -28.72
N GLU A 350 -2.74 -13.40 -29.52
CA GLU A 350 -3.65 -12.33 -29.11
C GLU A 350 -4.89 -12.37 -30.00
N GLU A 351 -6.05 -11.92 -29.51
CA GLU A 351 -7.33 -11.95 -30.26
C GLU A 351 -7.27 -11.18 -31.59
N GLU A 352 -6.45 -10.14 -31.68
CA GLU A 352 -6.19 -9.38 -32.91
C GLU A 352 -4.74 -9.63 -33.38
N GLY A 353 -4.53 -10.57 -34.28
CA GLY A 353 -3.18 -10.84 -34.81
C GLY A 353 -3.07 -12.14 -35.60
N PHE A 354 -1.93 -12.82 -35.46
CA PHE A 354 -1.70 -14.13 -36.09
C PHE A 354 -2.64 -15.19 -35.49
N GLU A 355 -3.42 -15.82 -36.37
CA GLU A 355 -4.33 -16.90 -36.04
C GLU A 355 -4.02 -18.14 -36.90
N MET A 356 -3.94 -19.30 -36.27
CA MET A 356 -3.88 -20.62 -36.87
C MET A 356 -5.22 -21.30 -36.68
N LYS A 357 -5.85 -21.78 -37.78
CA LYS A 357 -7.17 -22.42 -37.73
C LYS A 357 -7.09 -23.81 -38.35
N ASP A 358 -7.76 -24.74 -37.68
CA ASP A 358 -8.07 -26.10 -38.18
C ASP A 358 -6.84 -26.84 -38.76
N LEU A 359 -5.70 -26.76 -38.02
CA LEU A 359 -4.50 -27.42 -38.43
C LEU A 359 -4.57 -28.91 -38.16
N THR A 360 -4.57 -29.73 -39.23
CA THR A 360 -4.65 -31.18 -39.10
C THR A 360 -3.55 -31.83 -39.93
N PHE A 361 -2.65 -32.57 -39.32
CA PHE A 361 -1.63 -33.41 -39.91
C PHE A 361 -1.05 -34.42 -38.95
N SER A 362 -0.35 -35.43 -39.43
CA SER A 362 0.36 -36.42 -38.61
C SER A 362 1.82 -36.60 -39.05
N VAL A 363 2.66 -36.86 -38.09
CA VAL A 363 4.09 -37.16 -38.26
C VAL A 363 4.35 -38.57 -37.70
N PRO A 364 4.59 -39.56 -38.55
CA PRO A 364 4.90 -40.92 -38.08
C PRO A 364 6.21 -40.95 -37.28
N GLU A 365 6.30 -41.85 -36.33
CA GLU A 365 7.56 -42.08 -35.62
C GLU A 365 8.69 -42.51 -36.58
N GLN A 366 9.95 -42.23 -36.19
CA GLN A 366 11.16 -42.53 -36.97
C GLN A 366 11.22 -41.87 -38.38
N THR A 367 10.44 -40.81 -38.59
CA THR A 367 10.48 -40.02 -39.82
C THR A 367 11.04 -38.59 -39.58
N VAL A 368 11.58 -38.00 -40.64
CA VAL A 368 11.99 -36.60 -40.66
C VAL A 368 10.97 -35.78 -41.44
N THR A 369 10.32 -34.85 -40.76
CA THR A 369 9.33 -33.95 -41.38
C THR A 369 9.85 -32.54 -41.42
N ALA A 370 9.86 -31.92 -42.60
CA ALA A 370 10.27 -30.53 -42.78
C ALA A 370 9.03 -29.58 -42.81
N LEU A 371 9.05 -28.56 -41.95
CA LEU A 371 8.08 -27.47 -41.99
C LEU A 371 8.57 -26.38 -42.94
N VAL A 372 7.89 -26.22 -44.09
CA VAL A 372 8.23 -25.23 -45.10
C VAL A 372 7.13 -24.20 -45.28
N GLY A 373 7.49 -22.96 -45.60
CA GLY A 373 6.53 -21.88 -45.79
C GLY A 373 7.17 -20.49 -45.66
N SER A 374 6.44 -19.45 -46.03
CA SER A 374 6.88 -18.05 -45.92
C SER A 374 7.18 -17.64 -44.47
N SER A 375 7.90 -16.52 -44.27
CA SER A 375 8.05 -15.92 -42.97
C SER A 375 6.67 -15.54 -42.42
N GLY A 376 6.40 -15.81 -41.14
CA GLY A 376 5.10 -15.54 -40.52
C GLY A 376 4.03 -16.64 -40.73
N SER A 377 4.31 -17.73 -41.47
CA SER A 377 3.32 -18.80 -41.67
C SER A 377 3.05 -19.73 -40.50
N GLY A 378 3.59 -19.44 -39.30
CA GLY A 378 3.30 -20.20 -38.08
C GLY A 378 4.23 -21.37 -37.81
N LYS A 379 5.33 -21.57 -38.55
CA LYS A 379 6.27 -22.70 -38.29
C LYS A 379 6.82 -22.74 -36.89
N THR A 380 7.29 -21.60 -36.39
CA THR A 380 7.79 -21.47 -34.99
C THR A 380 6.67 -21.62 -33.97
N THR A 381 5.46 -21.16 -34.30
CA THR A 381 4.29 -21.33 -33.44
C THR A 381 3.95 -22.81 -33.26
N LEU A 382 3.97 -23.57 -34.35
CA LEU A 382 3.72 -25.00 -34.34
C LEU A 382 4.75 -25.74 -33.44
N THR A 383 6.04 -25.40 -33.58
CA THR A 383 7.09 -25.97 -32.74
C THR A 383 6.89 -25.61 -31.26
N ASN A 384 6.44 -24.37 -30.98
CA ASN A 384 6.15 -23.93 -29.61
C ASN A 384 4.95 -24.66 -29.00
N LEU A 385 3.92 -24.96 -29.80
CA LEU A 385 2.79 -25.80 -29.36
C LEU A 385 3.23 -27.24 -29.08
N LEU A 386 4.05 -27.84 -29.96
CA LEU A 386 4.59 -29.17 -29.78
C LEU A 386 5.42 -29.30 -28.48
N LEU A 387 6.24 -28.28 -28.20
CA LEU A 387 7.04 -28.22 -26.97
C LEU A 387 6.20 -27.80 -25.74
N ARG A 388 4.90 -27.59 -25.96
CA ARG A 388 3.96 -27.13 -24.90
C ARG A 388 4.38 -25.82 -24.23
N PHE A 389 5.03 -24.90 -24.99
CA PHE A 389 5.29 -23.55 -24.52
C PHE A 389 4.02 -22.72 -24.48
N TRP A 390 3.04 -23.10 -25.29
CA TRP A 390 1.68 -22.57 -25.36
C TRP A 390 0.70 -23.73 -25.45
N GLU A 391 -0.54 -23.51 -25.00
CA GLU A 391 -1.63 -24.46 -25.23
C GLU A 391 -2.54 -23.94 -26.35
N PRO A 392 -3.03 -24.83 -27.25
CA PRO A 392 -4.00 -24.44 -28.24
C PRO A 392 -5.32 -24.06 -27.61
N GLN A 393 -6.10 -23.20 -28.26
CA GLN A 393 -7.45 -22.83 -27.85
C GLN A 393 -8.50 -23.83 -28.35
N ALA A 394 -8.21 -24.54 -29.45
CA ALA A 394 -9.03 -25.60 -29.98
C ALA A 394 -8.17 -26.80 -30.38
#